data_a787f1702a1cbf9decd85626c95d0cd2
#
_entry.id   a787f1702a1cbf9decd85626c95d0cd2
#
_cell.length_a   1.000
_cell.length_b   1.000
_cell.length_c   1.000
_cell.angle_alpha   90.00
_cell.angle_beta   90.00
_cell.angle_gamma   90.00
#
_symmetry.space_group_name_H-M   'P 1'
#
loop_
_entity.id
_entity.type
_entity.pdbx_description
1 polymer ?
#
loop_
_entity_poly.entity_id
_entity_poly.type
_entity_poly.pdbx_seq_one_letter_code
_entity_poly.pdbx_strand_id
1 'polypeptide(L)'
;MVTNTVFFFFFDTEYIRAKERTALEHKKSLAFLPVGEKARVLSVENGGNMKRRLQDLGVIRDTEIGCVLDSISGDIKVYMIRGAYIAIRKSDAEQILLK
;
A
#
# COMPACT_ATOMS: atom_id res chain seq x y z
N MET A 1 12.67 -9.63 29.63
CA MET A 1 12.27 -9.45 28.28
C MET A 1 10.78 -9.33 28.10
N VAL A 2 10.00 -10.38 28.41
CA VAL A 2 8.54 -10.26 28.32
C VAL A 2 8.05 -9.15 29.25
N THR A 3 8.59 -9.08 30.45
CA THR A 3 8.24 -8.04 31.40
C THR A 3 8.54 -6.65 30.86
N ASN A 4 9.69 -6.46 30.24
CA ASN A 4 10.06 -5.18 29.65
C ASN A 4 9.14 -4.79 28.49
N THR A 5 8.77 -5.76 27.70
CA THR A 5 7.86 -5.53 26.57
C THR A 5 6.50 -5.08 27.06
N VAL A 6 5.97 -5.75 28.10
CA VAL A 6 4.67 -5.40 28.68
C VAL A 6 4.75 -4.01 29.31
N PHE A 7 5.83 -3.73 30.04
CA PHE A 7 6.02 -2.45 30.68
C PHE A 7 6.06 -1.32 29.64
N PHE A 8 6.82 -1.51 28.58
CA PHE A 8 6.92 -0.53 27.51
C PHE A 8 5.54 -0.27 26.88
N PHE A 9 4.83 -1.32 26.56
CA PHE A 9 3.49 -1.21 25.99
C PHE A 9 2.57 -0.42 26.89
N PHE A 10 2.62 -0.72 28.19
CA PHE A 10 1.75 -0.05 29.15
C PHE A 10 2.01 1.45 29.24
N PHE A 11 3.29 1.85 29.23
CA PHE A 11 3.65 3.26 29.33
C PHE A 11 3.34 4.04 28.08
N ASP A 12 3.53 3.45 26.93
CA ASP A 12 3.43 4.15 25.66
C ASP A 12 2.17 3.79 24.87
N THR A 13 1.08 3.61 25.59
CA THR A 13 -0.19 3.21 24.97
C THR A 13 -0.62 4.17 23.86
N GLU A 14 -0.55 5.46 24.13
CA GLU A 14 -0.95 6.47 23.14
C GLU A 14 -0.01 6.49 21.94
N TYR A 15 1.29 6.39 22.20
CA TYR A 15 2.28 6.35 21.15
C TYR A 15 2.08 5.11 20.26
N ILE A 16 1.85 3.98 20.87
CA ILE A 16 1.60 2.73 20.14
C ILE A 16 0.32 2.85 19.31
N ARG A 17 -0.73 3.44 19.86
CA ARG A 17 -1.97 3.66 19.11
C ARG A 17 -1.74 4.57 17.91
N ALA A 18 -0.96 5.62 18.07
CA ALA A 18 -0.63 6.51 16.99
C ALA A 18 0.16 5.77 15.89
N LYS A 19 1.13 4.95 16.29
CA LYS A 19 1.89 4.14 15.35
C LYS A 19 1.03 3.11 14.64
N GLU A 20 0.15 2.46 15.36
CA GLU A 20 -0.77 1.49 14.77
C GLU A 20 -1.68 2.16 13.76
N ARG A 21 -2.20 3.34 14.08
CA ARG A 21 -3.04 4.10 13.18
C ARG A 21 -2.30 4.45 11.90
N THR A 22 -1.07 4.94 12.03
CA THR A 22 -0.24 5.27 10.89
C THR A 22 0.06 4.04 10.05
N ALA A 23 0.39 2.92 10.70
CA ALA A 23 0.65 1.67 10.01
C ALA A 23 -0.59 1.17 9.27
N LEU A 24 -1.76 1.28 9.89
CA LEU A 24 -3.02 0.89 9.26
C LEU A 24 -3.35 1.76 8.06
N GLU A 25 -3.12 3.06 8.16
CA GLU A 25 -3.31 3.97 7.04
C GLU A 25 -2.37 3.61 5.89
N HIS A 26 -1.10 3.34 6.18
CA HIS A 26 -0.14 2.89 5.20
C HIS A 26 -0.53 1.57 4.57
N LYS A 27 -1.07 0.64 5.36
CA LYS A 27 -1.51 -0.66 4.84
C LYS A 27 -2.68 -0.53 3.88
N LYS A 28 -3.36 0.60 3.87
CA LYS A 28 -4.45 0.85 2.93
C LYS A 28 -3.98 1.37 1.59
N SER A 29 -2.70 1.59 1.43
CA SER A 29 -2.16 1.99 0.13
C SER A 29 -1.60 0.78 -0.62
N LEU A 30 -1.56 0.92 -1.94
CA LEU A 30 -1.09 -0.15 -2.82
C LEU A 30 0.37 -0.53 -2.53
N ALA A 31 1.18 0.43 -2.08
CA ALA A 31 2.59 0.19 -1.79
C ALA A 31 2.81 -0.89 -0.72
N PHE A 32 1.83 -1.09 0.14
CA PHE A 32 1.94 -2.05 1.24
C PHE A 32 1.19 -3.35 1.00
N LEU A 33 0.67 -3.55 -0.20
CA LEU A 33 0.02 -4.80 -0.56
C LEU A 33 1.10 -5.90 -0.68
N PRO A 34 1.03 -6.96 0.12
CA PRO A 34 2.03 -8.03 0.05
C PRO A 34 1.97 -8.81 -1.27
N VAL A 35 3.10 -9.38 -1.65
CA VAL A 35 3.17 -10.26 -2.81
C VAL A 35 2.22 -11.45 -2.61
N GLY A 36 1.44 -11.73 -3.64
CA GLY A 36 0.46 -12.81 -3.61
C GLY A 36 -0.93 -12.41 -3.15
N GLU A 37 -1.09 -11.18 -2.66
CA GLU A 37 -2.40 -10.72 -2.22
C GLU A 37 -3.05 -9.81 -3.24
N LYS A 38 -4.36 -9.69 -3.13
CA LYS A 38 -5.19 -8.86 -4.02
C LYS A 38 -6.02 -7.90 -3.19
N ALA A 39 -6.33 -6.75 -3.79
CA ALA A 39 -7.20 -5.76 -3.16
C ALA A 39 -7.91 -4.95 -4.24
N ARG A 40 -8.91 -4.17 -3.84
CA ARG A 40 -9.63 -3.29 -4.75
C ARG A 40 -9.26 -1.84 -4.48
N VAL A 41 -9.18 -1.08 -5.54
CA VAL A 41 -8.85 0.34 -5.46
C VAL A 41 -10.00 1.13 -4.86
N LEU A 42 -9.68 1.96 -3.88
CA LEU A 42 -10.63 2.92 -3.33
C LEU A 42 -10.54 4.24 -4.09
N SER A 43 -9.34 4.77 -4.23
CA SER A 43 -9.12 6.04 -4.93
C SER A 43 -7.67 6.16 -5.38
N VAL A 44 -7.46 7.00 -6.39
CA VAL A 44 -6.13 7.31 -6.92
C VAL A 44 -5.86 8.78 -6.58
N GLU A 45 -4.96 8.97 -5.62
CA GLU A 45 -4.64 10.32 -5.11
C GLU A 45 -3.42 10.93 -5.78
N ASN A 46 -2.83 10.25 -6.73
CA ASN A 46 -1.70 10.76 -7.49
C ASN A 46 -2.09 12.01 -8.25
N GLY A 47 -1.16 12.98 -8.32
CA GLY A 47 -1.43 14.23 -9.00
C GLY A 47 -1.14 14.16 -10.50
N GLY A 48 -1.71 15.12 -11.23
CA GLY A 48 -1.36 15.43 -12.61
C GLY A 48 -1.38 14.27 -13.58
N ASN A 49 -0.30 14.15 -14.33
CA ASN A 49 -0.18 13.16 -15.40
C ASN A 49 -0.16 11.72 -14.89
N MET A 50 0.35 11.48 -13.69
CA MET A 50 0.43 10.14 -13.15
C MET A 50 -0.96 9.56 -12.91
N LYS A 51 -1.88 10.34 -12.36
CA LYS A 51 -3.26 9.91 -12.16
C LYS A 51 -3.90 9.51 -13.50
N ARG A 52 -3.70 10.33 -14.51
CA ARG A 52 -4.25 10.05 -15.83
C ARG A 52 -3.67 8.76 -16.42
N ARG A 53 -2.37 8.57 -16.29
CA ARG A 53 -1.71 7.36 -16.78
C ARG A 53 -2.24 6.12 -16.09
N LEU A 54 -2.38 6.19 -14.76
CA LEU A 54 -2.91 5.07 -13.98
C LEU A 54 -4.35 4.76 -14.41
N GLN A 55 -5.17 5.76 -14.61
CA GLN A 55 -6.53 5.58 -15.07
C GLN A 55 -6.58 4.95 -16.46
N ASP A 56 -5.71 5.39 -17.35
CA ASP A 56 -5.61 4.82 -18.70
C ASP A 56 -5.20 3.34 -18.66
N LEU A 57 -4.42 2.97 -17.67
CA LEU A 57 -4.02 1.56 -17.46
C LEU A 57 -5.12 0.73 -16.79
N GLY A 58 -6.21 1.36 -16.37
CA GLY A 58 -7.31 0.68 -15.73
C GLY A 58 -7.31 0.75 -14.22
N VAL A 59 -6.47 1.58 -13.61
CA VAL A 59 -6.44 1.78 -12.17
C VAL A 59 -7.52 2.78 -11.82
N ILE A 60 -8.72 2.28 -11.60
CA ILE A 60 -9.87 3.09 -11.22
C ILE A 60 -10.52 2.46 -9.98
N ARG A 61 -11.48 3.19 -9.40
CA ARG A 61 -12.20 2.68 -8.23
C ARG A 61 -12.78 1.30 -8.52
N ASP A 62 -12.66 0.41 -7.52
CA ASP A 62 -13.12 -0.98 -7.55
C ASP A 62 -12.34 -1.92 -8.48
N THR A 63 -11.29 -1.46 -9.14
CA THR A 63 -10.43 -2.34 -9.90
C THR A 63 -9.66 -3.26 -8.95
N GLU A 64 -9.65 -4.55 -9.26
CA GLU A 64 -8.87 -5.51 -8.50
C GLU A 64 -7.42 -5.46 -8.94
N ILE A 65 -6.52 -5.34 -7.98
CA ILE A 65 -5.07 -5.33 -8.21
C ILE A 65 -4.43 -6.41 -7.36
N GLY A 66 -3.57 -7.20 -7.97
CA GLY A 66 -2.78 -8.18 -7.25
C GLY A 66 -1.30 -7.80 -7.26
N CYS A 67 -0.61 -7.97 -6.16
CA CYS A 67 0.82 -7.77 -6.11
C CYS A 67 1.51 -9.07 -6.51
N VAL A 68 2.37 -9.00 -7.54
CA VAL A 68 2.99 -10.19 -8.12
C VAL A 68 4.45 -10.31 -7.72
N LEU A 69 5.15 -9.20 -7.69
CA LEU A 69 6.59 -9.20 -7.47
C LEU A 69 7.02 -7.92 -6.79
N ASP A 70 8.04 -8.03 -5.94
CA ASP A 70 8.67 -6.88 -5.30
C ASP A 70 10.15 -6.87 -5.69
N SER A 71 10.68 -5.69 -5.99
CA SER A 71 12.10 -5.57 -6.31
C SER A 71 12.94 -5.74 -5.05
N ILE A 72 14.20 -6.12 -5.23
CA ILE A 72 15.13 -6.33 -4.12
C ILE A 72 15.31 -5.03 -3.33
N SER A 73 15.36 -3.89 -4.02
CA SER A 73 15.50 -2.59 -3.38
C SER A 73 14.21 -2.10 -2.74
N GLY A 74 13.07 -2.69 -3.10
CA GLY A 74 11.78 -2.25 -2.60
C GLY A 74 11.23 -1.01 -3.28
N ASP A 75 11.90 -0.48 -4.28
CA ASP A 75 11.51 0.78 -4.94
C ASP A 75 10.41 0.60 -5.98
N ILE A 76 10.32 -0.59 -6.55
CA ILE A 76 9.36 -0.89 -7.61
C ILE A 76 8.69 -2.21 -7.30
N LYS A 77 7.37 -2.23 -7.48
CA LYS A 77 6.58 -3.46 -7.38
C LYS A 77 5.85 -3.71 -8.69
N VAL A 78 5.66 -4.98 -9.00
CA VAL A 78 4.90 -5.38 -10.18
C VAL A 78 3.53 -5.83 -9.74
N TYR A 79 2.51 -5.29 -10.38
CA TYR A 79 1.11 -5.59 -10.08
C TYR A 79 0.41 -6.18 -11.29
N MET A 80 -0.53 -7.06 -11.03
CA MET A 80 -1.45 -7.56 -12.04
C MET A 80 -2.69 -6.69 -12.03
N ILE A 81 -2.93 -5.98 -13.13
CA ILE A 81 -4.07 -5.08 -13.29
C ILE A 81 -4.73 -5.42 -14.62
N ARG A 82 -5.98 -5.87 -14.56
CA ARG A 82 -6.76 -6.20 -15.75
C ARG A 82 -6.04 -7.14 -16.72
N GLY A 83 -5.34 -8.12 -16.18
CA GLY A 83 -4.63 -9.11 -16.99
C GLY A 83 -3.27 -8.69 -17.49
N ALA A 84 -2.80 -7.50 -17.13
CA ALA A 84 -1.49 -7.00 -17.52
C ALA A 84 -0.57 -6.84 -16.30
N TYR A 85 0.70 -7.09 -16.48
CA TYR A 85 1.71 -6.84 -15.46
C TYR A 85 2.22 -5.41 -15.60
N ILE A 86 2.07 -4.64 -14.55
CA ILE A 86 2.44 -3.23 -14.56
C ILE A 86 3.38 -2.95 -13.39
N ALA A 87 4.54 -2.38 -13.69
CA ALA A 87 5.49 -1.98 -12.66
C ALA A 87 5.17 -0.55 -12.20
N ILE A 88 5.02 -0.38 -10.91
CA ILE A 88 4.71 0.93 -10.32
C ILE A 88 5.73 1.23 -9.24
N ARG A 89 6.26 2.45 -9.24
CA ARG A 89 7.18 2.90 -8.21
C ARG A 89 6.47 2.95 -6.86
N LYS A 90 7.20 2.63 -5.81
CA LYS A 90 6.64 2.65 -4.46
C LYS A 90 6.02 4.02 -4.12
N SER A 91 6.70 5.11 -4.49
CA SER A 91 6.18 6.45 -4.24
C SER A 91 4.85 6.72 -4.91
N ASP A 92 4.64 6.19 -6.11
CA ASP A 92 3.36 6.32 -6.82
C ASP A 92 2.31 5.39 -6.23
N ALA A 93 2.70 4.18 -5.87
CA ALA A 93 1.79 3.20 -5.27
C ALA A 93 1.29 3.65 -3.89
N GLU A 94 2.08 4.43 -3.16
CA GLU A 94 1.67 4.95 -1.86
C GLU A 94 0.44 5.85 -1.96
N GLN A 95 0.21 6.47 -3.09
CA GLN A 95 -0.90 7.38 -3.32
C GLN A 95 -2.13 6.69 -3.92
N ILE A 96 -2.06 5.40 -4.16
CA ILE A 96 -3.21 4.61 -4.60
C ILE A 96 -3.79 3.94 -3.36
N LEU A 97 -4.97 4.37 -2.96
CA LEU A 97 -5.60 3.88 -1.74
C LEU A 97 -6.47 2.67 -2.04
N LEU A 98 -6.48 1.73 -1.13
CA LEU A 98 -7.21 0.46 -1.25
C LEU A 98 -8.39 0.43 -0.27
N LYS A 99 -9.39 -0.36 -0.65
CA LYS A 99 -10.54 -0.60 0.23
C LYS A 99 -10.19 -1.50 1.39
#